data_52f220f7d4f23c07c7bc2593c45f589b
#
_entry.id   52f220f7d4f23c07c7bc2593c45f589b
#
_cell.length_a   1.000
_cell.length_b   1.000
_cell.length_c   1.000
_cell.angle_alpha   90.00
_cell.angle_beta   90.00
_cell.angle_gamma   90.00
#
_symmetry.space_group_name_H-M   'P 1'
#
loop_
_entity.id
_entity.type
_entity.pdbx_description
1 polymer ?
#
loop_
_entity_poly.entity_id
_entity_poly.type
_entity_poly.pdbx_seq_one_letter_code
_entity_poly.pdbx_strand_id
1 'polypeptide(L)'
;MKVAIIGAGITGLYLAWKLAEKGYDVTVFEKKGRVGKEVCSGLFSERILKFVPESKNLIKNKIDYCLIHFPKKTLKIEFLRNFLVMSHFELDNLVAKLAEKSGAKITLGHNVTKQNLVTFKNRFDRVIGCDGANSVTRKYLGLKDPKFYLGIQGFISQFENIRAQIGENSRYAETWPTKSGFIWKIPRGKEIEYGIISNPKGAKLFFEDFLEKNNLHLEKINSAIVPQDLITPSHSKITLCGDAAGLTKPWSGGGVVWSLISAEILLKNFPDFLKYKREVKNFFLPKIIFSKMATRLVYFLGFKTPWLLPKEFKIEGDFLI
;
A
#
# COMPACT_ATOMS: atom_id res chain seq x y z
N MET A 1 -25.93 -5.28 14.43
CA MET A 1 -24.86 -6.30 14.26
C MET A 1 -23.56 -5.70 14.78
N LYS A 2 -22.85 -6.46 15.66
CA LYS A 2 -21.56 -6.04 16.23
C LYS A 2 -20.40 -6.50 15.36
N VAL A 3 -19.52 -5.59 14.97
CA VAL A 3 -18.39 -5.86 14.09
C VAL A 3 -17.08 -5.50 14.77
N ALA A 4 -16.13 -6.45 14.85
CA ALA A 4 -14.76 -6.18 15.25
C ALA A 4 -13.87 -6.01 14.02
N ILE A 5 -13.08 -4.96 13.99
CA ILE A 5 -12.02 -4.74 12.99
C ILE A 5 -10.67 -4.74 13.72
N ILE A 6 -9.74 -5.57 13.25
CA ILE A 6 -8.40 -5.68 13.84
C ILE A 6 -7.42 -4.89 12.99
N GLY A 7 -6.88 -3.81 13.55
CA GLY A 7 -5.95 -2.88 12.90
C GLY A 7 -6.59 -1.58 12.43
N ALA A 8 -6.04 -0.45 12.88
CA ALA A 8 -6.42 0.92 12.51
C ALA A 8 -5.50 1.51 11.42
N GLY A 9 -5.15 0.73 10.41
CA GLY A 9 -4.61 1.25 9.16
C GLY A 9 -5.73 1.68 8.21
N ILE A 10 -5.38 2.28 7.07
CA ILE A 10 -6.33 2.86 6.11
C ILE A 10 -7.51 1.94 5.76
N THR A 11 -7.26 0.65 5.58
CA THR A 11 -8.30 -0.34 5.22
C THR A 11 -9.30 -0.56 6.35
N GLY A 12 -8.78 -0.76 7.58
CA GLY A 12 -9.63 -1.00 8.76
C GLY A 12 -10.45 0.23 9.12
N LEU A 13 -9.84 1.41 9.06
CA LEU A 13 -10.50 2.69 9.32
C LEU A 13 -11.57 3.00 8.27
N TYR A 14 -11.29 2.76 6.99
CA TYR A 14 -12.25 2.93 5.92
C TYR A 14 -13.48 2.01 6.07
N LEU A 15 -13.24 0.74 6.36
CA LEU A 15 -14.32 -0.21 6.66
C LEU A 15 -15.11 0.20 7.89
N ALA A 16 -14.44 0.67 8.96
CA ALA A 16 -15.10 1.15 10.17
C ALA A 16 -16.01 2.34 9.86
N TRP A 17 -15.51 3.33 9.12
CA TRP A 17 -16.29 4.46 8.68
C TRP A 17 -17.54 4.02 7.92
N LYS A 18 -17.35 3.27 6.84
CA LYS A 18 -18.46 2.88 5.96
C LYS A 18 -19.46 1.91 6.59
N LEU A 19 -19.03 1.05 7.50
CA LEU A 19 -19.96 0.17 8.25
C LEU A 19 -20.72 0.93 9.32
N ALA A 20 -20.09 1.87 10.03
CA ALA A 20 -20.78 2.73 11.00
C ALA A 20 -21.82 3.63 10.32
N GLU A 21 -21.52 4.21 9.14
CA GLU A 21 -22.51 4.95 8.33
C GLU A 21 -23.75 4.08 7.97
N LYS A 22 -23.58 2.77 7.86
CA LYS A 22 -24.69 1.82 7.61
C LYS A 22 -25.41 1.37 8.91
N GLY A 23 -25.06 1.96 10.07
CA GLY A 23 -25.71 1.67 11.36
C GLY A 23 -25.20 0.40 12.07
N TYR A 24 -24.07 -0.16 11.71
CA TYR A 24 -23.45 -1.27 12.42
C TYR A 24 -22.69 -0.76 13.68
N ASP A 25 -22.70 -1.56 14.77
CA ASP A 25 -21.89 -1.29 15.97
C ASP A 25 -20.45 -1.76 15.72
N VAL A 26 -19.58 -0.84 15.35
CA VAL A 26 -18.21 -1.13 14.92
C VAL A 26 -17.21 -0.75 15.98
N THR A 27 -16.32 -1.71 16.32
CA THR A 27 -15.15 -1.46 17.17
C THR A 27 -13.88 -1.85 16.43
N VAL A 28 -12.96 -0.89 16.31
CA VAL A 28 -11.60 -1.10 15.78
C VAL A 28 -10.65 -1.31 16.94
N PHE A 29 -9.79 -2.32 16.85
CA PHE A 29 -8.74 -2.62 17.83
C PHE A 29 -7.37 -2.38 17.21
N GLU A 30 -6.61 -1.46 17.76
CA GLU A 30 -5.26 -1.11 17.29
C GLU A 30 -4.23 -1.34 18.41
N LYS A 31 -3.15 -2.06 18.08
CA LYS A 31 -2.08 -2.39 19.03
C LYS A 31 -1.22 -1.20 19.44
N LYS A 32 -1.10 -0.19 18.57
CA LYS A 32 -0.35 1.04 18.87
C LYS A 32 -1.18 2.00 19.70
N GLY A 33 -0.52 2.85 20.47
CA GLY A 33 -1.15 3.94 21.22
C GLY A 33 -1.61 5.12 20.36
N ARG A 34 -1.45 5.04 19.04
CA ARG A 34 -1.85 6.08 18.08
C ARG A 34 -2.20 5.49 16.72
N VAL A 35 -3.03 6.19 15.97
CA VAL A 35 -3.32 5.91 14.55
C VAL A 35 -2.20 6.47 13.68
N GLY A 36 -1.95 5.83 12.55
CA GLY A 36 -1.11 6.30 11.47
C GLY A 36 0.08 5.40 11.16
N LYS A 37 0.26 5.17 9.85
CA LYS A 37 1.40 4.42 9.30
C LYS A 37 2.48 5.41 8.85
N GLU A 38 3.66 5.30 9.43
CA GLU A 38 4.79 6.20 9.15
C GLU A 38 5.60 5.76 7.93
N VAL A 39 5.70 4.44 7.71
CA VAL A 39 6.53 3.85 6.66
C VAL A 39 5.69 3.60 5.41
N CYS A 40 5.73 4.51 4.47
CA CYS A 40 5.07 4.41 3.18
C CYS A 40 5.65 5.49 2.25
N SER A 41 5.86 5.16 0.98
CA SER A 41 6.30 6.14 -0.04
C SER A 41 5.34 7.34 -0.18
N GLY A 42 4.14 7.24 0.37
CA GLY A 42 3.13 8.31 0.26
C GLY A 42 2.71 8.64 -1.17
N LEU A 43 3.03 7.77 -2.13
CA LEU A 43 2.65 7.91 -3.53
C LEU A 43 1.35 7.13 -3.79
N PHE A 44 0.24 7.83 -3.91
CA PHE A 44 -1.09 7.26 -4.12
C PHE A 44 -1.63 7.64 -5.49
N SER A 45 -2.29 6.70 -6.18
CA SER A 45 -3.07 7.05 -7.36
C SER A 45 -4.16 8.08 -7.00
N GLU A 46 -4.45 9.02 -7.88
CA GLU A 46 -5.53 10.00 -7.69
C GLU A 46 -6.91 9.37 -7.46
N ARG A 47 -7.04 8.06 -7.69
CA ARG A 47 -8.24 7.27 -7.31
C ARG A 47 -8.54 7.33 -5.81
N ILE A 48 -7.55 7.64 -4.97
CA ILE A 48 -7.76 7.82 -3.53
C ILE A 48 -8.85 8.85 -3.24
N LEU A 49 -8.95 9.89 -4.07
CA LEU A 49 -9.96 10.95 -3.94
C LEU A 49 -11.40 10.47 -4.17
N LYS A 50 -11.60 9.30 -4.80
CA LYS A 50 -12.92 8.67 -4.92
C LYS A 50 -13.37 8.01 -3.63
N PHE A 51 -12.42 7.51 -2.83
CA PHE A 51 -12.69 6.84 -1.55
C PHE A 51 -12.72 7.81 -0.39
N VAL A 52 -11.80 8.78 -0.40
CA VAL A 52 -11.61 9.78 0.66
C VAL A 52 -11.44 11.16 -0.02
N PRO A 53 -12.53 11.81 -0.45
CA PRO A 53 -12.48 13.11 -1.15
C PRO A 53 -11.74 14.19 -0.34
N GLU A 54 -11.90 14.17 0.98
CA GLU A 54 -11.28 15.13 1.91
C GLU A 54 -9.75 15.06 1.90
N SER A 55 -9.18 13.94 1.44
CA SER A 55 -7.72 13.78 1.31
C SER A 55 -7.08 14.71 0.28
N LYS A 56 -7.87 15.41 -0.54
CA LYS A 56 -7.40 16.45 -1.45
C LYS A 56 -6.55 17.52 -0.74
N ASN A 57 -6.90 17.84 0.51
CA ASN A 57 -6.19 18.84 1.31
C ASN A 57 -4.82 18.35 1.85
N LEU A 58 -4.50 17.07 1.71
CA LEU A 58 -3.24 16.46 2.14
C LEU A 58 -2.20 16.38 1.02
N ILE A 59 -2.55 16.78 -0.21
CA ILE A 59 -1.67 16.66 -1.38
C ILE A 59 -0.50 17.63 -1.24
N LYS A 60 0.72 17.08 -1.27
CA LYS A 60 1.99 17.83 -1.21
C LYS A 60 2.64 17.97 -2.59
N ASN A 61 2.43 17.02 -3.48
CA ASN A 61 2.94 17.04 -4.86
C ASN A 61 2.10 16.14 -5.77
N LYS A 62 2.28 16.28 -7.07
CA LYS A 62 1.60 15.50 -8.11
C LYS A 62 2.63 14.95 -9.09
N ILE A 63 2.54 13.64 -9.38
CA ILE A 63 3.45 12.92 -10.27
C ILE A 63 2.67 12.46 -11.50
N ASP A 64 3.12 12.89 -12.68
CA ASP A 64 2.47 12.61 -13.97
C ASP A 64 3.12 11.43 -14.70
N TYR A 65 4.42 11.22 -14.48
CA TYR A 65 5.17 10.14 -15.12
C TYR A 65 6.30 9.60 -14.23
N CYS A 66 6.82 8.48 -14.62
CA CYS A 66 7.99 7.86 -14.00
C CYS A 66 9.06 7.56 -15.02
N LEU A 67 10.32 7.82 -14.68
CA LEU A 67 11.48 7.40 -15.42
C LEU A 67 12.00 6.08 -14.85
N ILE A 68 12.13 5.05 -15.69
CA ILE A 68 12.70 3.76 -15.31
C ILE A 68 14.08 3.64 -15.94
N HIS A 69 15.11 3.70 -15.10
CA HIS A 69 16.51 3.69 -15.52
C HIS A 69 17.05 2.25 -15.56
N PHE A 70 16.99 1.63 -16.72
CA PHE A 70 17.74 0.40 -16.99
C PHE A 70 19.21 0.73 -17.31
N PRO A 71 20.16 -0.23 -17.19
CA PRO A 71 21.58 0.05 -17.39
C PRO A 71 21.96 0.68 -18.74
N LYS A 72 21.18 0.41 -19.79
CA LYS A 72 21.47 0.89 -21.16
C LYS A 72 20.34 1.73 -21.76
N LYS A 73 19.24 1.94 -21.04
CA LYS A 73 18.09 2.70 -21.55
C LYS A 73 17.21 3.21 -20.42
N THR A 74 16.75 4.43 -20.55
CA THR A 74 15.68 4.99 -19.74
C THR A 74 14.35 4.88 -20.47
N LEU A 75 13.34 4.35 -19.79
CA LEU A 75 11.96 4.25 -20.27
C LEU A 75 11.12 5.30 -19.52
N LYS A 76 10.41 6.16 -20.24
CA LYS A 76 9.42 7.07 -19.67
C LYS A 76 8.05 6.38 -19.62
N ILE A 77 7.44 6.33 -18.44
CA ILE A 77 6.09 5.82 -18.24
C ILE A 77 5.19 6.99 -17.89
N GLU A 78 4.32 7.40 -18.81
CA GLU A 78 3.27 8.38 -18.52
C GLU A 78 2.06 7.70 -17.88
N PHE A 79 1.50 8.34 -16.85
CA PHE A 79 0.35 7.82 -16.16
C PHE A 79 -0.94 8.40 -16.75
N LEU A 80 -1.88 7.53 -17.17
CA LEU A 80 -3.24 7.95 -17.58
C LEU A 80 -4.01 8.59 -16.44
N ARG A 81 -3.66 8.29 -15.21
CA ARG A 81 -4.12 8.94 -13.98
C ARG A 81 -2.92 9.27 -13.13
N ASN A 82 -2.84 10.50 -12.69
CA ASN A 82 -1.72 10.97 -11.90
C ASN A 82 -1.59 10.25 -10.57
N PHE A 83 -0.39 10.29 -10.02
CA PHE A 83 -0.15 9.92 -8.64
C PHE A 83 -0.01 11.18 -7.79
N LEU A 84 -0.52 11.11 -6.57
CA LEU A 84 -0.51 12.17 -5.58
C LEU A 84 0.46 11.79 -4.46
N VAL A 85 1.27 12.74 -4.06
CA VAL A 85 2.17 12.59 -2.91
C VAL A 85 1.49 13.19 -1.69
N MET A 86 1.27 12.38 -0.66
CA MET A 86 0.73 12.84 0.63
C MET A 86 1.22 11.95 1.78
N SER A 87 1.10 12.42 3.01
CA SER A 87 1.46 11.65 4.19
C SER A 87 0.44 10.53 4.45
N HIS A 88 0.90 9.28 4.54
CA HIS A 88 0.04 8.16 4.92
C HIS A 88 -0.45 8.31 6.37
N PHE A 89 0.40 8.84 7.25
CA PHE A 89 0.04 9.14 8.63
C PHE A 89 -1.13 10.13 8.71
N GLU A 90 -1.08 11.23 7.95
CA GLU A 90 -2.15 12.24 7.90
C GLU A 90 -3.43 11.66 7.28
N LEU A 91 -3.31 10.80 6.26
CA LEU A 91 -4.44 10.12 5.62
C LEU A 91 -5.14 9.16 6.59
N ASP A 92 -4.39 8.33 7.31
CA ASP A 92 -4.97 7.41 8.32
C ASP A 92 -5.71 8.20 9.40
N ASN A 93 -5.11 9.30 9.92
CA ASN A 93 -5.74 10.14 10.93
C ASN A 93 -7.01 10.85 10.42
N LEU A 94 -7.04 11.28 9.16
CA LEU A 94 -8.23 11.83 8.53
C LEU A 94 -9.36 10.79 8.52
N VAL A 95 -9.07 9.56 8.06
CA VAL A 95 -10.09 8.50 7.96
C VAL A 95 -10.51 8.01 9.36
N ALA A 96 -9.62 8.03 10.36
CA ALA A 96 -10.00 7.75 11.75
C ALA A 96 -11.05 8.74 12.27
N LYS A 97 -10.85 10.05 12.03
CA LYS A 97 -11.83 11.09 12.40
C LYS A 97 -13.18 10.89 11.69
N LEU A 98 -13.18 10.49 10.43
CA LEU A 98 -14.41 10.18 9.70
C LEU A 98 -15.11 8.95 10.29
N ALA A 99 -14.37 7.91 10.65
CA ALA A 99 -14.91 6.71 11.29
C ALA A 99 -15.54 7.01 12.65
N GLU A 100 -14.85 7.77 13.51
CA GLU A 100 -15.37 8.20 14.83
C GLU A 100 -16.61 9.08 14.70
N LYS A 101 -16.59 10.04 13.76
CA LYS A 101 -17.76 10.90 13.47
C LYS A 101 -18.98 10.09 13.03
N SER A 102 -18.76 8.96 12.36
CA SER A 102 -19.85 8.05 11.95
C SER A 102 -20.27 7.07 13.04
N GLY A 103 -19.68 7.13 14.24
CA GLY A 103 -20.05 6.33 15.40
C GLY A 103 -19.19 5.06 15.60
N ALA A 104 -18.15 4.84 14.84
CA ALA A 104 -17.21 3.74 15.10
C ALA A 104 -16.36 4.04 16.34
N LYS A 105 -16.08 2.99 17.15
CA LYS A 105 -15.20 3.08 18.31
C LYS A 105 -13.79 2.63 17.93
N ILE A 106 -12.76 3.42 18.26
CA ILE A 106 -11.36 3.07 18.04
C ILE A 106 -10.69 2.85 19.40
N THR A 107 -10.25 1.63 19.67
CA THR A 107 -9.56 1.23 20.89
C THR A 107 -8.07 1.09 20.60
N LEU A 108 -7.30 2.08 21.04
CA LEU A 108 -5.84 2.13 20.89
C LEU A 108 -5.15 1.35 22.01
N GLY A 109 -3.89 0.94 21.80
CA GLY A 109 -3.09 0.18 22.76
C GLY A 109 -3.60 -1.26 23.00
N HIS A 110 -4.56 -1.73 22.20
CA HIS A 110 -5.14 -3.04 22.33
C HIS A 110 -4.51 -4.05 21.37
N ASN A 111 -3.52 -4.79 21.85
CA ASN A 111 -2.86 -5.82 21.05
C ASN A 111 -3.70 -7.11 21.01
N VAL A 112 -4.38 -7.35 19.92
CA VAL A 112 -5.18 -8.56 19.69
C VAL A 112 -4.27 -9.77 19.48
N THR A 113 -4.48 -10.81 20.31
CA THR A 113 -3.78 -12.09 20.23
C THR A 113 -4.67 -13.19 19.62
N LYS A 114 -4.11 -14.39 19.38
CA LYS A 114 -4.91 -15.54 18.94
C LYS A 114 -6.00 -15.91 19.98
N GLN A 115 -5.71 -15.79 21.27
CA GLN A 115 -6.68 -16.05 22.36
C GLN A 115 -7.83 -15.04 22.31
N ASN A 116 -7.53 -13.76 22.11
CA ASN A 116 -8.58 -12.73 21.94
C ASN A 116 -9.50 -13.05 20.77
N LEU A 117 -8.98 -13.56 19.63
CA LEU A 117 -9.79 -13.92 18.47
C LEU A 117 -10.79 -15.06 18.74
N VAL A 118 -10.44 -16.00 19.64
CA VAL A 118 -11.40 -17.01 20.12
C VAL A 118 -12.58 -16.33 20.81
N THR A 119 -12.30 -15.40 21.73
CA THR A 119 -13.33 -14.63 22.44
C THR A 119 -14.13 -13.73 21.49
N PHE A 120 -13.45 -13.05 20.56
CA PHE A 120 -14.09 -12.14 19.60
C PHE A 120 -15.08 -12.86 18.69
N LYS A 121 -14.78 -14.09 18.26
CA LYS A 121 -15.69 -14.94 17.46
C LYS A 121 -17.05 -15.17 18.16
N ASN A 122 -17.07 -15.15 19.50
CA ASN A 122 -18.29 -15.33 20.30
C ASN A 122 -18.96 -14.00 20.65
N ARG A 123 -18.17 -12.93 20.79
CA ARG A 123 -18.65 -11.59 21.23
C ARG A 123 -19.14 -10.73 20.05
N PHE A 124 -18.58 -10.91 18.87
CA PHE A 124 -18.90 -10.13 17.67
C PHE A 124 -19.57 -11.03 16.62
N ASP A 125 -20.51 -10.46 15.88
CA ASP A 125 -21.18 -11.15 14.79
C ASP A 125 -20.24 -11.36 13.61
N ARG A 126 -19.31 -10.41 13.39
CA ARG A 126 -18.30 -10.44 12.32
C ARG A 126 -16.97 -9.91 12.82
N VAL A 127 -15.86 -10.51 12.36
CA VAL A 127 -14.49 -10.08 12.62
C VAL A 127 -13.75 -9.88 11.29
N ILE A 128 -13.15 -8.71 11.12
CA ILE A 128 -12.40 -8.37 9.89
C ILE A 128 -10.95 -8.10 10.28
N GLY A 129 -10.01 -8.93 9.79
CA GLY A 129 -8.58 -8.73 9.96
C GLY A 129 -8.05 -7.72 8.95
N CYS A 130 -7.66 -6.54 9.44
CA CYS A 130 -6.95 -5.47 8.73
C CYS A 130 -5.61 -5.17 9.39
N ASP A 131 -5.03 -6.17 10.05
CA ASP A 131 -3.89 -6.11 10.97
C ASP A 131 -2.52 -6.17 10.27
N GLY A 132 -2.49 -5.83 8.98
CA GLY A 132 -1.28 -5.60 8.20
C GLY A 132 -0.53 -6.87 7.79
N ALA A 133 0.70 -6.72 7.31
CA ALA A 133 1.49 -7.78 6.70
C ALA A 133 1.70 -9.00 7.62
N ASN A 134 1.96 -8.76 8.91
CA ASN A 134 2.16 -9.81 9.93
C ASN A 134 0.88 -10.24 10.65
N SER A 135 -0.24 -10.31 9.92
CA SER A 135 -1.59 -10.53 10.46
C SER A 135 -1.68 -11.69 11.46
N VAL A 136 -2.11 -11.36 12.68
CA VAL A 136 -2.46 -12.35 13.70
C VAL A 136 -3.77 -13.07 13.33
N THR A 137 -4.69 -12.36 12.68
CA THR A 137 -5.96 -12.91 12.20
C THR A 137 -5.72 -14.00 11.14
N ARG A 138 -4.80 -13.76 10.19
CA ARG A 138 -4.38 -14.77 9.21
C ARG A 138 -3.78 -16.01 9.87
N LYS A 139 -2.88 -15.81 10.83
CA LYS A 139 -2.25 -16.88 11.59
C LYS A 139 -3.23 -17.66 12.48
N TYR A 140 -4.24 -16.97 13.04
CA TYR A 140 -5.32 -17.62 13.79
C TYR A 140 -6.14 -18.57 12.90
N LEU A 141 -6.39 -18.18 11.66
CA LEU A 141 -7.12 -18.99 10.68
C LEU A 141 -6.28 -20.13 10.07
N GLY A 142 -5.02 -20.33 10.50
CA GLY A 142 -4.13 -21.36 9.96
C GLY A 142 -3.74 -21.15 8.50
N LEU A 143 -3.87 -19.93 7.98
CA LEU A 143 -3.57 -19.61 6.60
C LEU A 143 -2.07 -19.37 6.41
N LYS A 144 -1.53 -19.72 5.22
CA LYS A 144 -0.13 -19.49 4.84
C LYS A 144 0.18 -17.99 4.80
N ASP A 145 1.43 -17.64 5.10
CA ASP A 145 1.92 -16.28 4.90
C ASP A 145 2.08 -15.98 3.40
N PRO A 146 1.83 -14.73 2.97
CA PRO A 146 2.11 -14.29 1.61
C PRO A 146 3.62 -14.20 1.37
N LYS A 147 4.02 -14.05 0.11
CA LYS A 147 5.39 -13.67 -0.19
C LYS A 147 5.66 -12.28 0.36
N PHE A 148 6.77 -12.13 1.10
CA PHE A 148 7.18 -10.85 1.66
C PHE A 148 8.32 -10.21 0.87
N TYR A 149 8.21 -8.90 0.71
CA TYR A 149 9.28 -8.02 0.29
C TYR A 149 9.63 -7.06 1.44
N LEU A 150 10.83 -6.49 1.42
CA LEU A 150 11.27 -5.47 2.34
C LEU A 150 11.29 -4.12 1.61
N GLY A 151 10.54 -3.15 2.14
CA GLY A 151 10.67 -1.74 1.77
C GLY A 151 11.56 -1.04 2.78
N ILE A 152 12.55 -0.28 2.30
CA ILE A 152 13.39 0.62 3.11
C ILE A 152 13.27 1.99 2.48
N GLN A 153 13.12 3.03 3.27
CA GLN A 153 13.04 4.42 2.79
C GLN A 153 13.74 5.38 3.74
N GLY A 154 14.18 6.50 3.22
CA GLY A 154 14.70 7.63 3.97
C GLY A 154 14.58 8.90 3.16
N PHE A 155 14.95 10.04 3.76
CA PHE A 155 14.70 11.35 3.20
C PHE A 155 15.99 12.16 3.12
N ILE A 156 16.04 13.04 2.11
CA ILE A 156 17.03 14.11 2.02
C ILE A 156 16.25 15.42 2.07
N SER A 157 16.60 16.30 3.01
CA SER A 157 16.03 17.64 3.06
C SER A 157 16.59 18.47 1.89
N GLN A 158 15.74 19.16 1.16
CA GLN A 158 16.14 20.06 0.07
C GLN A 158 16.71 21.34 0.66
N PHE A 159 18.04 21.41 0.80
CA PHE A 159 18.72 22.68 1.00
C PHE A 159 18.82 23.45 -0.33
N GLU A 160 18.96 24.77 -0.30
CA GLU A 160 18.85 25.69 -1.45
C GLU A 160 19.66 25.30 -2.69
N ASN A 161 20.81 24.64 -2.52
CA ASN A 161 21.68 24.20 -3.62
C ASN A 161 21.14 22.98 -4.41
N ILE A 162 20.18 22.21 -3.84
CA ILE A 162 19.54 21.05 -4.51
C ILE A 162 18.27 21.51 -5.25
N ARG A 163 17.66 22.63 -4.87
CA ARG A 163 16.53 23.23 -5.59
C ARG A 163 16.84 23.53 -7.05
N ALA A 164 18.05 23.98 -7.36
CA ALA A 164 18.49 24.29 -8.71
C ALA A 164 18.63 23.04 -9.61
N GLN A 165 18.91 21.85 -9.02
CA GLN A 165 19.12 20.61 -9.78
C GLN A 165 17.84 19.78 -10.01
N ILE A 166 16.77 20.01 -9.24
CA ILE A 166 15.58 19.12 -9.25
C ILE A 166 14.28 19.88 -9.59
N GLY A 167 14.29 21.22 -9.63
CA GLY A 167 13.08 22.04 -9.82
C GLY A 167 12.09 21.92 -8.67
N GLU A 168 11.60 23.02 -8.11
CA GLU A 168 10.68 23.05 -6.94
C GLU A 168 9.38 22.23 -7.12
N ASN A 169 9.06 21.82 -8.37
CA ASN A 169 7.84 21.11 -8.75
C ASN A 169 8.12 19.97 -9.72
N SER A 170 9.11 19.14 -9.42
CA SER A 170 9.36 17.94 -10.22
C SER A 170 8.12 17.03 -10.23
N ARG A 171 7.51 16.87 -11.41
CA ARG A 171 6.27 16.11 -11.60
C ARG A 171 6.51 14.67 -12.01
N TYR A 172 7.68 14.13 -11.70
CA TYR A 172 8.03 12.76 -12.02
C TYR A 172 8.75 12.06 -10.87
N ALA A 173 8.59 10.76 -10.84
CA ALA A 173 9.37 9.85 -10.00
C ALA A 173 10.45 9.18 -10.84
N GLU A 174 11.51 8.73 -10.20
CA GLU A 174 12.56 7.95 -10.84
C GLU A 174 12.65 6.57 -10.19
N THR A 175 12.95 5.54 -10.99
CA THR A 175 13.15 4.19 -10.48
C THR A 175 14.33 3.51 -11.17
N TRP A 176 15.07 2.71 -10.40
CA TRP A 176 16.19 1.88 -10.86
C TRP A 176 15.88 0.42 -10.56
N PRO A 177 15.52 -0.38 -11.58
CA PRO A 177 15.26 -1.81 -11.42
C PRO A 177 16.47 -2.56 -10.87
N THR A 178 16.21 -3.48 -9.96
CA THR A 178 17.21 -4.42 -9.41
C THR A 178 16.84 -5.86 -9.78
N LYS A 179 17.66 -6.84 -9.40
CA LYS A 179 17.37 -8.28 -9.67
C LYS A 179 16.05 -8.75 -9.06
N SER A 180 15.55 -8.12 -7.99
CA SER A 180 14.39 -8.60 -7.24
C SER A 180 13.43 -7.51 -6.81
N GLY A 181 13.52 -6.32 -7.39
CA GLY A 181 12.70 -5.15 -7.07
C GLY A 181 13.23 -3.91 -7.74
N PHE A 182 13.09 -2.76 -7.11
CA PHE A 182 13.59 -1.49 -7.64
C PHE A 182 13.88 -0.49 -6.52
N ILE A 183 14.74 0.48 -6.81
CA ILE A 183 14.97 1.67 -6.00
C ILE A 183 14.11 2.79 -6.58
N TRP A 184 13.60 3.68 -5.74
CA TRP A 184 12.83 4.84 -6.18
C TRP A 184 13.38 6.15 -5.62
N LYS A 185 13.07 7.23 -6.34
CA LYS A 185 13.22 8.62 -5.92
C LYS A 185 11.89 9.32 -6.15
N ILE A 186 11.32 9.94 -5.12
CA ILE A 186 10.04 10.62 -5.16
C ILE A 186 10.18 12.02 -4.55
N PRO A 187 9.91 13.10 -5.31
CA PRO A 187 9.86 14.46 -4.77
C PRO A 187 8.62 14.64 -3.89
N ARG A 188 8.82 15.09 -2.63
CA ARG A 188 7.77 15.26 -1.63
C ARG A 188 7.62 16.71 -1.15
N GLY A 189 7.67 17.66 -2.05
CA GLY A 189 7.67 19.08 -1.73
C GLY A 189 9.06 19.53 -1.24
N LYS A 190 9.23 19.73 0.06
CA LYS A 190 10.52 20.18 0.64
C LYS A 190 11.55 19.07 0.87
N GLU A 191 11.20 17.83 0.65
CA GLU A 191 12.07 16.66 0.85
C GLU A 191 12.05 15.77 -0.40
N ILE A 192 13.12 15.00 -0.58
CA ILE A 192 13.18 13.93 -1.58
C ILE A 192 13.23 12.62 -0.81
N GLU A 193 12.32 11.71 -1.14
CA GLU A 193 12.36 10.36 -0.62
C GLU A 193 13.12 9.46 -1.57
N TYR A 194 14.08 8.72 -1.02
CA TYR A 194 14.68 7.55 -1.66
C TYR A 194 14.28 6.29 -0.93
N GLY A 195 14.10 5.21 -1.66
CA GLY A 195 13.83 3.92 -1.04
C GLY A 195 14.04 2.77 -1.99
N ILE A 196 13.91 1.57 -1.45
CA ILE A 196 13.98 0.30 -2.18
C ILE A 196 12.84 -0.61 -1.76
N ILE A 197 12.28 -1.36 -2.71
CA ILE A 197 11.52 -2.57 -2.44
C ILE A 197 12.20 -3.74 -3.11
N SER A 198 12.55 -4.77 -2.35
CA SER A 198 13.25 -5.93 -2.87
C SER A 198 13.06 -7.15 -1.99
N ASN A 199 13.61 -8.30 -2.42
CA ASN A 199 13.68 -9.48 -1.58
C ASN A 199 14.42 -9.12 -0.26
N PRO A 200 13.92 -9.54 0.93
CA PRO A 200 14.50 -9.19 2.21
C PRO A 200 15.99 -9.48 2.34
N LYS A 201 16.48 -10.58 1.73
CA LYS A 201 17.88 -11.00 1.83
C LYS A 201 18.90 -10.04 1.18
N GLY A 202 18.47 -9.20 0.23
CA GLY A 202 19.38 -8.31 -0.51
C GLY A 202 18.99 -6.84 -0.47
N ALA A 203 17.80 -6.49 0.05
CA ALA A 203 17.27 -5.14 -0.02
C ALA A 203 18.21 -4.09 0.58
N LYS A 204 18.72 -4.34 1.79
CA LYS A 204 19.61 -3.41 2.48
C LYS A 204 20.91 -3.20 1.71
N LEU A 205 21.56 -4.28 1.31
CA LEU A 205 22.85 -4.24 0.61
C LEU A 205 22.75 -3.48 -0.74
N PHE A 206 21.70 -3.77 -1.54
CA PHE A 206 21.48 -3.06 -2.80
C PHE A 206 21.18 -1.57 -2.60
N PHE A 207 20.52 -1.23 -1.50
CA PHE A 207 20.20 0.16 -1.22
C PHE A 207 21.42 0.93 -0.75
N GLU A 208 22.22 0.37 0.15
CA GLU A 208 23.46 0.97 0.64
C GLU A 208 24.48 1.19 -0.51
N ASP A 209 24.68 0.19 -1.38
CA ASP A 209 25.53 0.31 -2.58
C ASP A 209 25.05 1.44 -3.52
N PHE A 210 23.74 1.57 -3.70
CA PHE A 210 23.19 2.66 -4.50
C PHE A 210 23.41 4.04 -3.87
N LEU A 211 23.20 4.17 -2.56
CA LEU A 211 23.40 5.42 -1.84
C LEU A 211 24.86 5.86 -1.88
N GLU A 212 25.79 4.93 -1.65
CA GLU A 212 27.23 5.18 -1.69
C GLU A 212 27.68 5.64 -3.09
N LYS A 213 27.28 4.92 -4.15
CA LYS A 213 27.63 5.27 -5.54
C LYS A 213 27.10 6.62 -5.98
N ASN A 214 26.02 7.11 -5.37
CA ASN A 214 25.42 8.40 -5.70
C ASN A 214 25.72 9.49 -4.67
N ASN A 215 26.59 9.22 -3.68
CA ASN A 215 26.94 10.12 -2.58
C ASN A 215 25.70 10.70 -1.87
N LEU A 216 24.73 9.81 -1.54
CA LEU A 216 23.47 10.18 -0.90
C LEU A 216 23.47 9.83 0.58
N HIS A 217 23.18 10.81 1.43
CA HIS A 217 23.04 10.61 2.88
C HIS A 217 21.58 10.82 3.28
N LEU A 218 20.93 9.75 3.74
CA LEU A 218 19.52 9.76 4.10
C LEU A 218 19.34 9.97 5.60
N GLU A 219 18.33 10.75 5.92
CA GLU A 219 17.79 10.93 7.27
C GLU A 219 16.54 10.06 7.46
N LYS A 220 16.17 9.80 8.74
CA LYS A 220 14.91 9.12 9.13
C LYS A 220 14.68 7.81 8.38
N ILE A 221 15.71 6.96 8.31
CA ILE A 221 15.59 5.67 7.62
C ILE A 221 14.61 4.75 8.37
N ASN A 222 13.63 4.24 7.65
CA ASN A 222 12.61 3.35 8.16
C ASN A 222 12.39 2.16 7.21
N SER A 223 11.86 1.06 7.74
CA SER A 223 11.56 -0.11 6.92
C SER A 223 10.20 -0.74 7.26
N ALA A 224 9.61 -1.40 6.27
CA ALA A 224 8.36 -2.13 6.42
C ALA A 224 8.33 -3.37 5.51
N ILE A 225 7.63 -4.39 5.98
CA ILE A 225 7.33 -5.59 5.19
C ILE A 225 6.16 -5.29 4.26
N VAL A 226 6.29 -5.66 2.99
CA VAL A 226 5.27 -5.54 1.94
C VAL A 226 4.82 -6.93 1.52
N PRO A 227 3.56 -7.32 1.82
CA PRO A 227 3.04 -8.63 1.46
C PRO A 227 2.54 -8.64 0.02
N GLN A 228 2.80 -9.73 -0.73
CA GLN A 228 2.32 -9.86 -2.12
C GLN A 228 1.68 -11.22 -2.38
N ASP A 229 0.35 -11.27 -2.23
CA ASP A 229 -0.49 -12.42 -2.57
C ASP A 229 -1.97 -11.99 -2.57
N LEU A 230 -2.90 -12.95 -2.60
CA LEU A 230 -4.31 -12.76 -2.31
C LEU A 230 -4.83 -13.92 -1.48
N ILE A 231 -4.83 -13.75 -0.17
CA ILE A 231 -5.22 -14.75 0.81
C ILE A 231 -6.57 -14.38 1.41
N THR A 232 -7.58 -15.19 1.13
CA THR A 232 -8.94 -14.99 1.64
C THR A 232 -9.45 -16.29 2.29
N PRO A 233 -9.91 -16.24 3.55
CA PRO A 233 -10.38 -17.43 4.26
C PRO A 233 -11.72 -17.94 3.71
N SER A 234 -11.99 -19.25 3.92
CA SER A 234 -13.32 -19.86 3.77
C SER A 234 -14.01 -19.91 5.13
N HIS A 235 -14.35 -18.74 5.70
CA HIS A 235 -14.95 -18.65 7.03
C HIS A 235 -16.11 -17.66 7.03
N SER A 236 -17.27 -18.04 7.59
CA SER A 236 -18.48 -17.21 7.56
C SER A 236 -18.44 -16.00 8.48
N LYS A 237 -17.70 -16.06 9.60
CA LYS A 237 -17.63 -14.99 10.63
C LYS A 237 -16.35 -14.16 10.56
N ILE A 238 -15.25 -14.67 10.00
CA ILE A 238 -13.94 -14.01 10.03
C ILE A 238 -13.41 -13.89 8.61
N THR A 239 -12.95 -12.70 8.23
CA THR A 239 -12.30 -12.47 6.94
C THR A 239 -11.06 -11.59 7.06
N LEU A 240 -10.33 -11.43 5.96
CA LEU A 240 -9.13 -10.58 5.84
C LEU A 240 -9.35 -9.53 4.74
N CYS A 241 -8.81 -8.32 4.95
CA CYS A 241 -8.82 -7.26 3.96
C CYS A 241 -7.49 -6.47 3.97
N GLY A 242 -7.10 -5.93 2.83
CA GLY A 242 -5.88 -5.15 2.66
C GLY A 242 -4.58 -5.96 2.83
N ASP A 243 -3.58 -5.38 3.47
CA ASP A 243 -2.26 -6.01 3.69
C ASP A 243 -2.37 -7.33 4.47
N ALA A 244 -3.39 -7.50 5.33
CA ALA A 244 -3.66 -8.75 6.04
C ALA A 244 -4.02 -9.90 5.09
N ALA A 245 -4.67 -9.59 3.97
CA ALA A 245 -4.93 -10.52 2.87
C ALA A 245 -3.76 -10.62 1.86
N GLY A 246 -2.67 -9.91 2.09
CA GLY A 246 -1.51 -9.88 1.19
C GLY A 246 -1.69 -9.00 -0.04
N LEU A 247 -2.74 -8.19 -0.10
CA LEU A 247 -3.17 -7.50 -1.32
C LEU A 247 -2.38 -6.22 -1.57
N THR A 248 -1.27 -6.35 -2.30
CA THR A 248 -0.51 -5.22 -2.84
C THR A 248 -0.21 -5.43 -4.33
N LYS A 249 0.06 -4.35 -5.04
CA LYS A 249 0.39 -4.37 -6.47
C LYS A 249 1.72 -5.09 -6.72
N PRO A 250 1.79 -6.11 -7.58
CA PRO A 250 3.02 -6.88 -7.79
C PRO A 250 4.21 -6.07 -8.29
N TRP A 251 3.99 -5.00 -9.05
CA TRP A 251 5.08 -4.20 -9.67
C TRP A 251 5.60 -3.07 -8.78
N SER A 252 4.76 -2.53 -7.88
CA SER A 252 5.14 -1.35 -7.09
C SER A 252 5.09 -1.56 -5.57
N GLY A 253 4.47 -2.66 -5.11
CA GLY A 253 4.22 -2.88 -3.69
C GLY A 253 3.16 -1.94 -3.09
N GLY A 254 2.61 -1.01 -3.87
CA GLY A 254 1.55 -0.10 -3.41
C GLY A 254 0.24 -0.85 -3.13
N GLY A 255 -0.29 -0.73 -1.91
CA GLY A 255 -1.46 -1.48 -1.46
C GLY A 255 -2.73 -0.65 -1.27
N VAL A 256 -2.64 0.65 -1.03
CA VAL A 256 -3.77 1.46 -0.53
C VAL A 256 -4.99 1.41 -1.43
N VAL A 257 -4.88 1.78 -2.71
CA VAL A 257 -6.04 1.80 -3.63
C VAL A 257 -6.63 0.40 -3.84
N TRP A 258 -5.79 -0.63 -3.98
CA TRP A 258 -6.26 -2.01 -4.09
C TRP A 258 -6.96 -2.49 -2.82
N SER A 259 -6.45 -2.11 -1.65
CA SER A 259 -7.07 -2.42 -0.37
C SER A 259 -8.43 -1.74 -0.20
N LEU A 260 -8.56 -0.48 -0.63
CA LEU A 260 -9.84 0.25 -0.59
C LEU A 260 -10.86 -0.35 -1.57
N ILE A 261 -10.45 -0.78 -2.77
CA ILE A 261 -11.34 -1.50 -3.68
C ILE A 261 -11.78 -2.84 -3.07
N SER A 262 -10.85 -3.57 -2.42
CA SER A 262 -11.18 -4.79 -1.71
C SER A 262 -12.17 -4.53 -0.57
N ALA A 263 -12.03 -3.40 0.13
CA ALA A 263 -12.97 -2.96 1.15
C ALA A 263 -14.35 -2.65 0.56
N GLU A 264 -14.44 -1.99 -0.60
CA GLU A 264 -15.72 -1.76 -1.30
C GLU A 264 -16.41 -3.08 -1.70
N ILE A 265 -15.62 -4.05 -2.22
CA ILE A 265 -16.17 -5.39 -2.54
C ILE A 265 -16.69 -6.06 -1.26
N LEU A 266 -15.99 -5.89 -0.13
CA LEU A 266 -16.45 -6.40 1.17
C LEU A 266 -17.74 -5.72 1.61
N LEU A 267 -17.81 -4.39 1.56
CA LEU A 267 -18.97 -3.58 1.94
C LEU A 267 -20.22 -3.89 1.11
N LYS A 268 -20.04 -4.15 -0.20
CA LYS A 268 -21.11 -4.57 -1.11
C LYS A 268 -21.70 -5.94 -0.73
N ASN A 269 -20.86 -6.84 -0.25
CA ASN A 269 -21.25 -8.22 0.08
C ASN A 269 -21.50 -8.44 1.57
N PHE A 270 -21.25 -7.46 2.42
CA PHE A 270 -21.41 -7.57 3.86
C PHE A 270 -22.86 -7.89 4.23
N PRO A 271 -23.10 -8.88 5.09
CA PRO A 271 -22.17 -9.61 5.95
C PRO A 271 -21.71 -11.00 5.42
N ASP A 272 -21.85 -11.29 4.12
CA ASP A 272 -21.50 -12.57 3.51
C ASP A 272 -20.01 -12.60 3.08
N PHE A 273 -19.15 -13.13 3.95
CA PHE A 273 -17.73 -13.24 3.69
C PHE A 273 -17.33 -14.30 2.66
N LEU A 274 -18.21 -15.29 2.41
CA LEU A 274 -17.95 -16.30 1.36
C LEU A 274 -18.20 -15.69 -0.03
N LYS A 275 -19.22 -14.86 -0.16
CA LYS A 275 -19.49 -14.09 -1.38
C LYS A 275 -18.38 -13.06 -1.63
N TYR A 276 -17.96 -12.31 -0.59
CA TYR A 276 -16.80 -11.42 -0.66
C TYR A 276 -15.55 -12.15 -1.17
N LYS A 277 -15.22 -13.30 -0.59
CA LYS A 277 -14.08 -14.14 -1.03
C LYS A 277 -14.11 -14.43 -2.53
N ARG A 278 -15.27 -14.82 -3.06
CA ARG A 278 -15.43 -15.14 -4.48
C ARG A 278 -15.24 -13.90 -5.34
N GLU A 279 -15.92 -12.80 -5.01
CA GLU A 279 -15.86 -11.58 -5.80
C GLU A 279 -14.47 -10.93 -5.77
N VAL A 280 -13.80 -10.86 -4.62
CA VAL A 280 -12.46 -10.28 -4.54
C VAL A 280 -11.43 -11.11 -5.32
N LYS A 281 -11.54 -12.43 -5.31
CA LYS A 281 -10.69 -13.31 -6.13
C LYS A 281 -10.93 -13.10 -7.62
N ASN A 282 -12.18 -13.11 -8.05
CA ASN A 282 -12.55 -12.91 -9.46
C ASN A 282 -12.06 -11.54 -9.96
N PHE A 283 -12.09 -10.51 -9.12
CA PHE A 283 -11.64 -9.18 -9.48
C PHE A 283 -10.11 -9.07 -9.55
N PHE A 284 -9.36 -9.56 -8.55
CA PHE A 284 -7.93 -9.31 -8.44
C PHE A 284 -7.03 -10.37 -9.07
N LEU A 285 -7.41 -11.65 -9.12
CA LEU A 285 -6.52 -12.70 -9.64
C LEU A 285 -6.08 -12.47 -11.10
N PRO A 286 -6.97 -12.11 -12.05
CA PRO A 286 -6.53 -11.80 -13.42
C PRO A 286 -5.55 -10.63 -13.47
N LYS A 287 -5.79 -9.58 -12.68
CA LYS A 287 -4.94 -8.38 -12.60
C LYS A 287 -3.56 -8.68 -11.99
N ILE A 288 -3.52 -9.53 -10.96
CA ILE A 288 -2.27 -10.01 -10.34
C ILE A 288 -1.45 -10.82 -11.35
N ILE A 289 -2.08 -11.72 -12.09
CA ILE A 289 -1.38 -12.56 -13.09
C ILE A 289 -0.85 -11.68 -14.22
N PHE A 290 -1.71 -10.85 -14.80
CA PHE A 290 -1.34 -9.96 -15.90
C PHE A 290 -0.19 -9.01 -15.51
N SER A 291 -0.31 -8.34 -14.34
CA SER A 291 0.73 -7.42 -13.90
C SER A 291 2.06 -8.10 -13.61
N LYS A 292 2.06 -9.32 -13.05
CA LYS A 292 3.29 -10.11 -12.87
C LYS A 292 3.95 -10.47 -14.22
N MET A 293 3.16 -10.82 -15.23
CA MET A 293 3.66 -11.12 -16.56
C MET A 293 4.21 -9.86 -17.23
N ALA A 294 3.47 -8.75 -17.20
CA ALA A 294 3.90 -7.47 -17.76
C ALA A 294 5.22 -6.98 -17.11
N THR A 295 5.32 -7.05 -15.78
CA THR A 295 6.56 -6.68 -15.07
C THR A 295 7.74 -7.55 -15.51
N ARG A 296 7.56 -8.87 -15.60
CA ARG A 296 8.62 -9.77 -16.06
C ARG A 296 9.07 -9.44 -17.48
N LEU A 297 8.14 -9.15 -18.38
CA LEU A 297 8.45 -8.78 -19.76
C LEU A 297 9.24 -7.48 -19.81
N VAL A 298 8.80 -6.43 -19.12
CA VAL A 298 9.50 -5.13 -19.08
C VAL A 298 10.90 -5.28 -18.51
N TYR A 299 11.07 -6.08 -17.45
CA TYR A 299 12.40 -6.35 -16.88
C TYR A 299 13.29 -7.14 -17.84
N PHE A 300 12.74 -8.17 -18.49
CA PHE A 300 13.48 -8.93 -19.50
C PHE A 300 13.96 -8.01 -20.64
N LEU A 301 13.07 -7.23 -21.21
CA LEU A 301 13.40 -6.28 -22.26
C LEU A 301 14.43 -5.25 -21.78
N GLY A 302 14.23 -4.65 -20.60
CA GLY A 302 15.12 -3.62 -20.07
C GLY A 302 16.55 -4.09 -19.79
N PHE A 303 16.72 -5.31 -19.30
CA PHE A 303 18.03 -5.86 -18.97
C PHE A 303 18.71 -6.61 -20.12
N LYS A 304 17.94 -7.30 -20.97
CA LYS A 304 18.49 -8.20 -22.00
C LYS A 304 18.44 -7.64 -23.41
N THR A 305 17.35 -6.95 -23.75
CA THR A 305 17.09 -6.43 -25.11
C THR A 305 16.60 -4.99 -25.08
N PRO A 306 17.40 -4.04 -24.51
CA PRO A 306 16.93 -2.67 -24.27
C PRO A 306 16.54 -1.91 -25.53
N TRP A 307 17.06 -2.29 -26.69
CA TRP A 307 16.68 -1.71 -27.98
C TRP A 307 15.24 -1.99 -28.39
N LEU A 308 14.62 -3.07 -27.88
CA LEU A 308 13.20 -3.39 -28.12
C LEU A 308 12.24 -2.60 -27.22
N LEU A 309 12.72 -1.99 -26.13
CA LEU A 309 11.87 -1.14 -25.32
C LEU A 309 11.51 0.14 -26.10
N PRO A 310 10.26 0.61 -26.05
CA PRO A 310 9.92 1.95 -26.52
C PRO A 310 10.65 3.03 -25.70
N LYS A 311 10.73 4.25 -26.20
CA LYS A 311 11.24 5.39 -25.42
C LYS A 311 10.22 5.84 -24.37
N GLU A 312 8.95 5.75 -24.71
CA GLU A 312 7.82 6.20 -23.88
C GLU A 312 6.65 5.22 -23.99
N PHE A 313 5.90 5.09 -22.92
CA PHE A 313 4.71 4.25 -22.82
C PHE A 313 3.67 4.89 -21.89
N LYS A 314 2.38 4.74 -22.23
CA LYS A 314 1.26 5.21 -21.37
C LYS A 314 0.59 4.04 -20.68
N ILE A 315 0.42 4.13 -19.36
CA ILE A 315 -0.23 3.07 -18.59
C ILE A 315 -1.26 3.64 -17.59
N GLU A 316 -2.22 2.80 -17.26
CA GLU A 316 -3.04 2.97 -16.08
C GLU A 316 -2.31 2.33 -14.89
N GLY A 317 -1.76 3.17 -14.00
CA GLY A 317 -0.83 2.75 -12.94
C GLY A 317 -1.41 1.86 -11.84
N ASP A 318 -2.73 1.63 -11.78
CA ASP A 318 -3.36 0.69 -10.85
C ASP A 318 -3.73 -0.65 -11.50
N PHE A 319 -3.64 -0.77 -12.82
CA PHE A 319 -4.08 -1.94 -13.61
C PHE A 319 -5.53 -2.34 -13.31
N LEU A 320 -6.42 -1.35 -13.27
CA LEU A 320 -7.83 -1.52 -12.93
C LEU A 320 -8.78 -1.43 -14.14
N ILE A 321 -8.22 -1.29 -15.33
CA ILE A 321 -8.96 -1.29 -16.60
C ILE A 321 -9.24 -2.73 -17.01
#